data_c6dc0c5bb0a5f488c5a4f3cdcc72b4c2
#
_entry.id   c6dc0c5bb0a5f488c5a4f3cdcc72b4c2
#
_cell.length_a   1.000
_cell.length_b   1.000
_cell.length_c   1.000
_cell.angle_alpha   90.00
_cell.angle_beta   90.00
_cell.angle_gamma   90.00
#
_symmetry.space_group_name_H-M   'P 1'
#
loop_
_entity.id
_entity.type
_entity.pdbx_description
1 polymer ?
#
loop_
_entity_poly.entity_id
_entity_poly.type
_entity_poly.pdbx_seq_one_letter_code
_entity_poly.pdbx_strand_id
1 'polypeptide(L)'
;TAHDMGREHRIISAVGTTNVPVPRTLGICTDVEVNDAPFYVMSYVDGVVLDGQSKAANTSPATRRALSEHLIDVMVDLHAVDVDAVGLGDLAKRDSYVERQIKRWSTQWVNSKQRELPDIDEVERLLKAGVPQQHGTVIAHGDYRFGNCLSDLETGRIAAVLDWELCTLGDPMADIGYLGVYWSDPGVPARRENDPSGLEGFPTYREMVDMYSAK
;
A
#
# COMPACT_ATOMS: atom_id res chain seq x y z
N THR A 1 11.74 11.38 6.11
CA THR A 1 11.07 11.17 7.40
C THR A 1 9.62 10.83 7.12
N ALA A 2 9.01 9.93 7.90
CA ALA A 2 7.56 9.76 7.90
C ALA A 2 6.92 11.15 8.13
N HIS A 3 5.77 11.43 7.49
CA HIS A 3 5.07 12.72 7.54
C HIS A 3 5.79 13.89 6.86
N ASP A 4 6.53 13.63 5.77
CA ASP A 4 7.07 14.68 4.90
C ASP A 4 5.99 15.09 3.88
N MET A 5 5.24 16.14 4.20
CA MET A 5 4.12 16.63 3.39
C MET A 5 4.55 17.05 1.98
N GLY A 6 5.77 17.55 1.82
CA GLY A 6 6.31 17.94 0.51
C GLY A 6 6.54 16.72 -0.38
N ARG A 7 7.11 15.65 0.22
CA ARG A 7 7.35 14.40 -0.46
C ARG A 7 6.04 13.70 -0.86
N GLU A 8 5.09 13.64 0.04
CA GLU A 8 3.79 13.02 -0.19
C GLU A 8 2.99 13.77 -1.26
N HIS A 9 2.92 15.11 -1.18
CA HIS A 9 2.32 15.94 -2.22
C HIS A 9 2.96 15.71 -3.59
N ARG A 10 4.30 15.64 -3.68
CA ARG A 10 5.01 15.34 -4.92
C ARG A 10 4.61 13.99 -5.50
N ILE A 11 4.52 12.94 -4.68
CA ILE A 11 4.14 11.59 -5.11
C ILE A 11 2.71 11.59 -5.65
N ILE A 12 1.74 12.09 -4.87
CA ILE A 12 0.33 12.11 -5.27
C ILE A 12 0.14 12.94 -6.54
N SER A 13 0.82 14.10 -6.66
CA SER A 13 0.74 14.92 -7.85
C SER A 13 1.28 14.23 -9.10
N ALA A 14 2.38 13.50 -8.97
CA ALA A 14 2.99 12.76 -10.07
C ALA A 14 2.12 11.56 -10.49
N VAL A 15 1.70 10.75 -9.52
CA VAL A 15 0.82 9.59 -9.75
C VAL A 15 -0.53 10.02 -10.32
N GLY A 16 -1.06 11.16 -9.90
CA GLY A 16 -2.32 11.74 -10.40
C GLY A 16 -2.31 12.12 -11.89
N THR A 17 -1.16 12.06 -12.57
CA THR A 17 -1.06 12.21 -14.04
C THR A 17 -1.21 10.90 -14.79
N THR A 18 -1.41 9.80 -14.08
CA THR A 18 -1.52 8.42 -14.63
C THR A 18 -2.94 7.87 -14.48
N ASN A 19 -3.13 6.59 -14.76
CA ASN A 19 -4.43 5.91 -14.57
C ASN A 19 -4.72 5.53 -13.10
N VAL A 20 -3.74 5.66 -12.20
CA VAL A 20 -3.92 5.33 -10.78
C VAL A 20 -4.86 6.34 -10.12
N PRO A 21 -5.98 5.88 -9.53
CA PRO A 21 -6.92 6.78 -8.89
C PRO A 21 -6.32 7.35 -7.59
N VAL A 22 -6.14 8.67 -7.56
CA VAL A 22 -5.70 9.43 -6.38
C VAL A 22 -6.47 10.73 -6.27
N PRO A 23 -6.62 11.32 -5.08
CA PRO A 23 -7.19 12.65 -4.95
C PRO A 23 -6.35 13.68 -5.72
N ARG A 24 -7.01 14.62 -6.40
CA ARG A 24 -6.29 15.71 -7.10
C ARG A 24 -5.67 16.64 -6.06
N THR A 25 -4.37 16.85 -6.14
CA THR A 25 -3.67 17.87 -5.34
C THR A 25 -4.09 19.27 -5.76
N LEU A 26 -4.36 20.14 -4.80
CA LEU A 26 -4.82 21.53 -5.02
C LEU A 26 -3.72 22.55 -4.67
N GLY A 27 -2.83 22.21 -3.76
CA GLY A 27 -1.71 23.04 -3.38
C GLY A 27 -1.00 22.51 -2.13
N ILE A 28 0.18 23.07 -1.87
CA ILE A 28 0.98 22.78 -0.67
C ILE A 28 1.38 24.09 -0.01
N CYS A 29 1.35 24.12 1.32
CA CYS A 29 1.90 25.21 2.14
C CYS A 29 3.05 24.66 2.98
N THR A 30 4.23 25.21 2.81
CA THR A 30 5.43 24.85 3.60
C THR A 30 5.74 25.88 4.68
N ASP A 31 4.99 26.97 4.74
CA ASP A 31 5.14 28.03 5.74
C ASP A 31 4.48 27.56 7.05
N VAL A 32 5.30 27.32 8.06
CA VAL A 32 4.84 26.86 9.40
C VAL A 32 4.08 27.96 10.16
N GLU A 33 4.22 29.24 9.79
CA GLU A 33 3.47 30.33 10.41
C GLU A 33 1.96 30.26 10.12
N VAL A 34 1.57 29.51 9.07
CA VAL A 34 0.17 29.39 8.65
C VAL A 34 -0.61 28.39 9.51
N ASN A 35 0.02 27.25 9.87
CA ASN A 35 -0.69 26.15 10.57
C ASN A 35 0.24 25.32 11.47
N ASP A 36 1.27 25.91 12.05
CA ASP A 36 2.28 25.28 12.91
C ASP A 36 3.02 24.07 12.28
N ALA A 37 2.65 23.66 11.06
CA ALA A 37 3.26 22.58 10.30
C ALA A 37 2.98 22.74 8.80
N PRO A 38 3.87 22.22 7.92
CA PRO A 38 3.56 22.08 6.51
C PRO A 38 2.32 21.22 6.29
N PHE A 39 1.51 21.58 5.28
CA PHE A 39 0.34 20.81 4.88
C PHE A 39 0.10 20.94 3.38
N TYR A 40 -0.63 19.99 2.81
CA TYR A 40 -1.16 20.11 1.46
C TYR A 40 -2.68 19.93 1.44
N VAL A 41 -3.30 20.44 0.40
CA VAL A 41 -4.74 20.36 0.16
C VAL A 41 -5.00 19.50 -1.06
N MET A 42 -5.95 18.60 -0.95
CA MET A 42 -6.40 17.75 -2.05
C MET A 42 -7.91 17.74 -2.17
N SER A 43 -8.42 17.32 -3.33
CA SER A 43 -9.87 17.16 -3.51
C SER A 43 -10.44 16.12 -2.56
N TYR A 44 -11.66 16.34 -2.11
CA TYR A 44 -12.43 15.29 -1.48
C TYR A 44 -12.85 14.26 -2.55
N VAL A 45 -12.78 12.97 -2.18
CA VAL A 45 -13.22 11.86 -3.02
C VAL A 45 -14.26 11.07 -2.22
N ASP A 46 -15.44 10.86 -2.80
CA ASP A 46 -16.46 10.02 -2.19
C ASP A 46 -16.06 8.55 -2.22
N GLY A 47 -16.37 7.82 -1.16
CA GLY A 47 -16.06 6.40 -1.05
C GLY A 47 -16.04 5.91 0.39
N VAL A 48 -15.95 4.60 0.54
CA VAL A 48 -15.93 3.92 1.85
C VAL A 48 -14.58 3.24 2.03
N VAL A 49 -13.95 3.46 3.18
CA VAL A 49 -12.78 2.70 3.60
C VAL A 49 -13.23 1.36 4.17
N LEU A 50 -12.85 0.25 3.54
CA LEU A 50 -13.11 -1.10 4.05
C LEU A 50 -11.94 -1.54 4.97
N ASP A 51 -11.97 -1.08 6.22
CA ASP A 51 -10.95 -1.32 7.22
C ASP A 51 -11.29 -2.42 8.23
N GLY A 52 -12.20 -3.32 7.87
CA GLY A 52 -12.61 -4.45 8.70
C GLY A 52 -13.85 -5.15 8.19
N GLN A 53 -14.11 -6.37 8.71
CA GLN A 53 -15.23 -7.20 8.27
C GLN A 53 -16.60 -6.58 8.52
N SER A 54 -16.76 -5.79 9.58
CA SER A 54 -18.03 -5.12 9.90
C SER A 54 -18.49 -4.16 8.79
N LYS A 55 -17.56 -3.42 8.18
CA LYS A 55 -17.86 -2.55 7.04
C LYS A 55 -18.07 -3.36 5.76
N ALA A 56 -17.23 -4.36 5.51
CA ALA A 56 -17.35 -5.24 4.36
C ALA A 56 -18.65 -6.08 4.38
N ALA A 57 -19.18 -6.43 5.55
CA ALA A 57 -20.43 -7.19 5.69
C ALA A 57 -21.65 -6.46 5.10
N ASN A 58 -21.59 -5.13 5.02
CA ASN A 58 -22.67 -4.31 4.43
C ASN A 58 -22.64 -4.26 2.89
N THR A 59 -21.70 -4.99 2.24
CA THR A 59 -21.59 -5.08 0.78
C THR A 59 -22.04 -6.46 0.29
N SER A 60 -22.41 -6.55 -0.99
CA SER A 60 -22.76 -7.84 -1.60
C SER A 60 -21.51 -8.68 -1.89
N PRO A 61 -21.61 -10.02 -1.99
CA PRO A 61 -20.49 -10.86 -2.45
C PRO A 61 -19.96 -10.44 -3.83
N ALA A 62 -20.83 -10.03 -4.74
CA ALA A 62 -20.43 -9.55 -6.06
C ALA A 62 -19.62 -8.24 -5.98
N THR A 63 -20.03 -7.31 -5.14
CA THR A 63 -19.30 -6.05 -4.90
C THR A 63 -17.91 -6.32 -4.29
N ARG A 64 -17.81 -7.25 -3.31
CA ARG A 64 -16.52 -7.64 -2.72
C ARG A 64 -15.57 -8.22 -3.77
N ARG A 65 -16.08 -9.07 -4.66
CA ARG A 65 -15.31 -9.63 -5.78
C ARG A 65 -14.81 -8.55 -6.71
N ALA A 66 -15.71 -7.67 -7.18
CA ALA A 66 -15.38 -6.58 -8.10
C ALA A 66 -14.35 -5.61 -7.51
N LEU A 67 -14.53 -5.21 -6.23
CA LEU A 67 -13.56 -4.36 -5.53
C LEU A 67 -12.18 -5.01 -5.42
N SER A 68 -12.12 -6.32 -5.15
CA SER A 68 -10.86 -7.05 -5.03
C SER A 68 -10.13 -7.14 -6.38
N GLU A 69 -10.86 -7.40 -7.46
CA GLU A 69 -10.32 -7.42 -8.81
C GLU A 69 -9.77 -6.05 -9.20
N HIS A 70 -10.55 -4.99 -8.94
CA HIS A 70 -10.11 -3.63 -9.24
C HIS A 70 -8.98 -3.15 -8.32
N LEU A 71 -8.88 -3.64 -7.08
CA LEU A 71 -7.73 -3.38 -6.20
C LEU A 71 -6.42 -3.88 -6.83
N ILE A 72 -6.45 -5.08 -7.44
CA ILE A 72 -5.31 -5.60 -8.18
C ILE A 72 -5.05 -4.81 -9.47
N ASP A 73 -6.09 -4.41 -10.20
CA ASP A 73 -5.93 -3.58 -11.40
C ASP A 73 -5.18 -2.29 -11.09
N VAL A 74 -5.59 -1.59 -10.03
CA VAL A 74 -4.95 -0.35 -9.59
C VAL A 74 -3.50 -0.58 -9.12
N MET A 75 -3.21 -1.70 -8.45
CA MET A 75 -1.83 -2.05 -8.08
C MET A 75 -0.96 -2.27 -9.33
N VAL A 76 -1.48 -2.97 -10.33
CA VAL A 76 -0.78 -3.19 -11.61
C VAL A 76 -0.53 -1.87 -12.33
N ASP A 77 -1.55 -1.00 -12.41
CA ASP A 77 -1.41 0.34 -13.00
C ASP A 77 -0.33 1.16 -12.28
N LEU A 78 -0.29 1.09 -10.94
CA LEU A 78 0.73 1.76 -10.13
C LEU A 78 2.14 1.23 -10.43
N HIS A 79 2.30 -0.09 -10.49
CA HIS A 79 3.59 -0.72 -10.77
C HIS A 79 4.05 -0.56 -12.23
N ALA A 80 3.12 -0.27 -13.15
CA ALA A 80 3.41 0.02 -14.55
C ALA A 80 3.83 1.47 -14.81
N VAL A 81 3.73 2.37 -13.81
CA VAL A 81 4.11 3.78 -13.98
C VAL A 81 5.61 3.90 -14.28
N ASP A 82 5.94 4.57 -15.37
CA ASP A 82 7.31 4.97 -15.66
C ASP A 82 7.75 6.07 -14.67
N VAL A 83 8.57 5.66 -13.71
CA VAL A 83 9.02 6.51 -12.59
C VAL A 83 9.83 7.74 -13.05
N ASP A 84 10.54 7.63 -14.17
CA ASP A 84 11.32 8.73 -14.72
C ASP A 84 10.42 9.71 -15.49
N ALA A 85 9.47 9.19 -16.27
CA ALA A 85 8.51 9.99 -17.01
C ALA A 85 7.63 10.87 -16.11
N VAL A 86 7.25 10.36 -14.92
CA VAL A 86 6.45 11.13 -13.95
C VAL A 86 7.30 11.94 -12.98
N GLY A 87 8.64 11.97 -13.15
CA GLY A 87 9.54 12.78 -12.34
C GLY A 87 9.79 12.25 -10.92
N LEU A 88 9.64 10.94 -10.69
CA LEU A 88 9.89 10.28 -9.39
C LEU A 88 11.15 9.40 -9.39
N GLY A 89 11.97 9.45 -10.45
CA GLY A 89 13.15 8.60 -10.58
C GLY A 89 14.22 8.75 -9.49
N ASP A 90 14.24 9.87 -8.78
CA ASP A 90 15.13 10.18 -7.66
C ASP A 90 14.49 9.96 -6.28
N LEU A 91 13.25 9.42 -6.22
CA LEU A 91 12.49 9.24 -4.98
C LEU A 91 13.22 8.35 -3.97
N ALA A 92 13.94 7.33 -4.44
CA ALA A 92 14.76 6.42 -3.65
C ALA A 92 15.81 5.70 -4.51
N LYS A 93 16.71 4.97 -3.86
CA LYS A 93 17.60 4.02 -4.54
C LYS A 93 16.78 2.89 -5.16
N ARG A 94 17.14 2.50 -6.38
CA ARG A 94 16.40 1.50 -7.18
C ARG A 94 16.79 0.05 -6.88
N ASP A 95 17.98 -0.18 -6.38
CA ASP A 95 18.54 -1.50 -6.12
C ASP A 95 18.43 -1.92 -4.66
N SER A 96 18.57 -3.22 -4.40
CA SER A 96 18.69 -3.81 -3.07
C SER A 96 17.52 -3.40 -2.13
N TYR A 97 16.29 -3.36 -2.65
CA TYR A 97 15.14 -2.89 -1.87
C TYR A 97 14.91 -3.74 -0.63
N VAL A 98 14.86 -5.08 -0.79
CA VAL A 98 14.55 -5.99 0.32
C VAL A 98 15.63 -5.94 1.40
N GLU A 99 16.90 -5.91 1.03
CA GLU A 99 18.03 -5.77 1.97
C GLU A 99 17.93 -4.48 2.77
N ARG A 100 17.59 -3.36 2.09
CA ARG A 100 17.41 -2.06 2.78
C ARG A 100 16.25 -2.10 3.75
N GLN A 101 15.13 -2.75 3.40
CA GLN A 101 13.99 -2.90 4.29
C GLN A 101 14.34 -3.77 5.51
N ILE A 102 14.96 -4.92 5.31
CA ILE A 102 15.41 -5.78 6.42
C ILE A 102 16.32 -4.98 7.36
N LYS A 103 17.33 -4.28 6.81
CA LYS A 103 18.25 -3.45 7.60
C LYS A 103 17.50 -2.36 8.39
N ARG A 104 16.55 -1.66 7.75
CA ARG A 104 15.75 -0.60 8.38
C ARG A 104 14.94 -1.14 9.55
N TRP A 105 14.20 -2.21 9.33
CA TRP A 105 13.32 -2.80 10.35
C TRP A 105 14.12 -3.47 11.48
N SER A 106 15.24 -4.13 11.17
CA SER A 106 16.17 -4.65 12.18
C SER A 106 16.70 -3.53 13.08
N THR A 107 17.13 -2.42 12.49
CA THR A 107 17.62 -1.27 13.26
C THR A 107 16.52 -0.68 14.14
N GLN A 108 15.30 -0.55 13.59
CA GLN A 108 14.16 -0.05 14.36
C GLN A 108 13.80 -0.98 15.50
N TRP A 109 13.82 -2.30 15.28
CA TRP A 109 13.58 -3.29 16.32
C TRP A 109 14.60 -3.16 17.45
N VAL A 110 15.89 -3.13 17.15
CA VAL A 110 16.96 -2.96 18.16
C VAL A 110 16.77 -1.69 18.96
N ASN A 111 16.35 -0.59 18.33
CA ASN A 111 16.17 0.71 19.01
C ASN A 111 14.89 0.82 19.82
N SER A 112 13.87 0.00 19.53
CA SER A 112 12.54 0.09 20.15
C SER A 112 12.18 -1.08 21.06
N LYS A 113 12.93 -2.21 21.00
CA LYS A 113 12.62 -3.39 21.80
C LYS A 113 12.69 -3.09 23.30
N GLN A 114 11.67 -3.53 24.03
CA GLN A 114 11.58 -3.40 25.50
C GLN A 114 11.76 -4.74 26.21
N ARG A 115 11.81 -5.83 25.45
CA ARG A 115 12.02 -7.21 25.94
C ARG A 115 12.68 -8.05 24.86
N GLU A 116 13.31 -9.13 25.27
CA GLU A 116 13.84 -10.12 24.32
C GLU A 116 12.70 -10.93 23.69
N LEU A 117 12.74 -11.07 22.36
CA LEU A 117 11.84 -11.89 21.57
C LEU A 117 12.68 -12.71 20.58
N PRO A 118 13.19 -13.89 20.96
CA PRO A 118 14.10 -14.70 20.15
C PRO A 118 13.55 -15.04 18.77
N ASP A 119 12.21 -15.18 18.64
CA ASP A 119 11.57 -15.47 17.37
C ASP A 119 11.77 -14.34 16.34
N ILE A 120 11.85 -13.07 16.77
CA ILE A 120 12.12 -11.95 15.87
C ILE A 120 13.57 -11.99 15.40
N ASP A 121 14.51 -12.29 16.30
CA ASP A 121 15.93 -12.41 15.94
C ASP A 121 16.15 -13.57 14.96
N GLU A 122 15.43 -14.70 15.15
CA GLU A 122 15.50 -15.84 14.22
C GLU A 122 14.87 -15.51 12.86
N VAL A 123 13.72 -14.81 12.83
CA VAL A 123 13.09 -14.33 11.58
C VAL A 123 14.05 -13.39 10.83
N GLU A 124 14.69 -12.45 11.55
CA GLU A 124 15.69 -11.55 10.95
C GLU A 124 16.83 -12.34 10.31
N ARG A 125 17.35 -13.35 11.02
CA ARG A 125 18.44 -14.22 10.53
C ARG A 125 18.02 -14.96 9.26
N LEU A 126 16.80 -15.52 9.24
CA LEU A 126 16.26 -16.26 8.09
C LEU A 126 16.05 -15.33 6.89
N LEU A 127 15.48 -14.14 7.10
CA LEU A 127 15.29 -13.15 6.05
C LEU A 127 16.62 -12.70 5.42
N LYS A 128 17.64 -12.44 6.24
CA LYS A 128 18.99 -12.08 5.74
C LYS A 128 19.65 -13.21 4.95
N ALA A 129 19.42 -14.46 5.33
CA ALA A 129 19.97 -15.62 4.63
C ALA A 129 19.26 -15.94 3.32
N GLY A 130 18.00 -15.51 3.15
CA GLY A 130 17.13 -15.85 2.01
C GLY A 130 16.60 -14.64 1.24
N VAL A 131 17.38 -13.55 1.13
CA VAL A 131 16.95 -12.39 0.35
C VAL A 131 16.73 -12.79 -1.11
N PRO A 132 15.50 -12.60 -1.65
CA PRO A 132 15.22 -12.94 -3.05
C PRO A 132 15.87 -11.92 -4.00
N GLN A 133 16.08 -12.35 -5.23
CA GLN A 133 16.47 -11.44 -6.30
C GLN A 133 15.34 -10.43 -6.53
N GLN A 134 15.68 -9.15 -6.64
CA GLN A 134 14.73 -8.09 -6.98
C GLN A 134 14.18 -8.27 -8.38
N HIS A 135 12.84 -8.21 -8.54
CA HIS A 135 12.17 -8.42 -9.82
C HIS A 135 12.12 -7.17 -10.70
N GLY A 136 12.25 -6.00 -10.10
CA GLY A 136 12.19 -4.73 -10.83
C GLY A 136 12.26 -3.53 -9.88
N THR A 137 12.00 -2.36 -10.44
CA THR A 137 11.89 -1.12 -9.67
C THR A 137 10.62 -0.39 -10.10
N VAL A 138 9.67 -0.32 -9.19
CA VAL A 138 8.36 0.30 -9.39
C VAL A 138 8.11 1.34 -8.29
N ILE A 139 7.03 2.11 -8.44
CA ILE A 139 6.46 2.86 -7.32
C ILE A 139 5.79 1.84 -6.40
N ALA A 140 6.43 1.50 -5.28
CA ALA A 140 5.84 0.67 -4.24
C ALA A 140 5.12 1.58 -3.23
N HIS A 141 3.83 1.34 -2.99
CA HIS A 141 3.03 2.11 -2.04
C HIS A 141 3.52 1.92 -0.59
N GLY A 142 3.87 0.68 -0.24
CA GLY A 142 4.42 0.31 1.07
C GLY A 142 3.39 0.04 2.17
N ASP A 143 2.11 0.43 1.97
CA ASP A 143 0.95 0.09 2.82
C ASP A 143 -0.31 -0.13 1.96
N TYR A 144 -0.18 -0.87 0.85
CA TYR A 144 -1.28 -1.07 -0.09
C TYR A 144 -2.28 -2.09 0.45
N ARG A 145 -3.47 -1.63 0.79
CA ARG A 145 -4.58 -2.43 1.35
C ARG A 145 -5.90 -1.68 1.28
N PHE A 146 -7.02 -2.37 1.47
CA PHE A 146 -8.36 -1.74 1.49
C PHE A 146 -8.50 -0.60 2.50
N GLY A 147 -7.81 -0.69 3.64
CA GLY A 147 -7.82 0.36 4.65
C GLY A 147 -7.24 1.70 4.18
N ASN A 148 -6.47 1.70 3.10
CA ASN A 148 -5.88 2.87 2.48
C ASN A 148 -6.48 3.17 1.10
N CYS A 149 -7.66 2.60 0.81
CA CYS A 149 -8.40 2.84 -0.43
C CYS A 149 -9.81 3.33 -0.14
N LEU A 150 -10.27 4.31 -0.89
CA LEU A 150 -11.68 4.65 -0.97
C LEU A 150 -12.35 3.74 -2.01
N SER A 151 -13.33 2.98 -1.56
CA SER A 151 -14.11 2.06 -2.38
C SER A 151 -15.45 2.68 -2.76
N ASP A 152 -15.76 2.71 -4.04
CA ASP A 152 -17.09 3.01 -4.55
C ASP A 152 -17.91 1.70 -4.56
N LEU A 153 -18.87 1.59 -3.66
CA LEU A 153 -19.66 0.38 -3.47
C LEU A 153 -20.71 0.18 -4.57
N GLU A 154 -21.10 1.23 -5.29
CA GLU A 154 -22.07 1.16 -6.38
C GLU A 154 -21.44 0.57 -7.64
N THR A 155 -20.24 1.03 -7.97
CA THR A 155 -19.52 0.60 -9.17
C THR A 155 -18.61 -0.60 -8.93
N GLY A 156 -18.31 -0.94 -7.66
CA GLY A 156 -17.34 -1.97 -7.31
C GLY A 156 -15.89 -1.60 -7.66
N ARG A 157 -15.54 -0.32 -7.63
CA ARG A 157 -14.22 0.19 -8.03
C ARG A 157 -13.51 0.92 -6.87
N ILE A 158 -12.20 0.94 -6.93
CA ILE A 158 -11.38 1.81 -6.07
C ILE A 158 -11.48 3.23 -6.64
N ALA A 159 -11.99 4.14 -5.84
CA ALA A 159 -12.16 5.55 -6.20
C ALA A 159 -10.89 6.38 -5.94
N ALA A 160 -10.11 6.03 -4.92
CA ALA A 160 -8.81 6.63 -4.66
C ALA A 160 -7.93 5.77 -3.77
N VAL A 161 -6.61 5.83 -4.00
CA VAL A 161 -5.58 5.31 -3.09
C VAL A 161 -5.05 6.48 -2.26
N LEU A 162 -4.94 6.25 -0.95
CA LEU A 162 -4.56 7.22 0.08
C LEU A 162 -3.33 6.75 0.85
N ASP A 163 -2.77 7.63 1.70
CA ASP A 163 -1.69 7.31 2.64
C ASP A 163 -0.37 6.90 1.96
N TRP A 164 0.21 7.86 1.26
CA TRP A 164 1.44 7.69 0.48
C TRP A 164 2.74 7.90 1.28
N GLU A 165 2.67 7.99 2.61
CA GLU A 165 3.83 8.32 3.45
C GLU A 165 4.96 7.27 3.38
N LEU A 166 4.61 5.98 3.18
CA LEU A 166 5.57 4.89 3.05
C LEU A 166 6.00 4.62 1.60
N CYS A 167 5.40 5.31 0.64
CA CYS A 167 5.67 5.12 -0.78
C CYS A 167 7.16 5.32 -1.10
N THR A 168 7.69 4.46 -1.99
CA THR A 168 9.11 4.49 -2.36
C THR A 168 9.32 3.81 -3.72
N LEU A 169 10.57 3.81 -4.21
CA LEU A 169 10.97 2.91 -5.30
C LEU A 169 11.38 1.56 -4.72
N GLY A 170 10.74 0.49 -5.17
CA GLY A 170 10.94 -0.84 -4.59
C GLY A 170 10.60 -1.99 -5.53
N ASP A 171 10.70 -3.20 -4.99
CA ASP A 171 10.29 -4.42 -5.67
C ASP A 171 8.76 -4.52 -5.70
N PRO A 172 8.12 -4.83 -6.84
CA PRO A 172 6.67 -4.96 -6.94
C PRO A 172 6.09 -6.01 -5.98
N MET A 173 6.87 -7.05 -5.63
CA MET A 173 6.43 -8.08 -4.68
C MET A 173 6.22 -7.55 -3.26
N ALA A 174 6.70 -6.36 -2.94
CA ALA A 174 6.51 -5.76 -1.62
C ALA A 174 5.04 -5.46 -1.33
N ASP A 175 4.33 -4.82 -2.27
CA ASP A 175 2.93 -4.46 -2.06
C ASP A 175 2.01 -5.69 -2.09
N ILE A 176 2.26 -6.64 -2.98
CA ILE A 176 1.51 -7.91 -3.01
C ILE A 176 1.72 -8.71 -1.71
N GLY A 177 2.96 -8.80 -1.23
CA GLY A 177 3.27 -9.47 0.03
C GLY A 177 2.64 -8.76 1.23
N TYR A 178 2.65 -7.43 1.23
CA TYR A 178 2.04 -6.62 2.29
C TYR A 178 0.50 -6.76 2.30
N LEU A 179 -0.14 -6.76 1.13
CA LEU A 179 -1.57 -7.03 1.01
C LEU A 179 -1.95 -8.35 1.70
N GLY A 180 -1.12 -9.41 1.55
CA GLY A 180 -1.34 -10.71 2.18
C GLY A 180 -1.31 -10.69 3.71
N VAL A 181 -0.70 -9.68 4.34
CA VAL A 181 -0.72 -9.50 5.80
C VAL A 181 -2.12 -9.11 6.30
N TYR A 182 -2.91 -8.45 5.44
CA TYR A 182 -4.26 -7.96 5.71
C TYR A 182 -5.33 -8.72 4.92
N TRP A 183 -5.03 -9.98 4.55
CA TRP A 183 -5.93 -10.81 3.75
C TRP A 183 -6.14 -12.17 4.39
N SER A 184 -7.39 -12.50 4.66
CA SER A 184 -7.83 -13.83 5.08
C SER A 184 -8.67 -14.46 3.99
N ASP A 185 -8.48 -15.76 3.76
CA ASP A 185 -9.31 -16.48 2.79
C ASP A 185 -10.76 -16.60 3.27
N PRO A 186 -11.75 -16.70 2.38
CA PRO A 186 -13.16 -16.84 2.73
C PRO A 186 -13.38 -18.04 3.69
N GLY A 187 -14.12 -17.77 4.76
CA GLY A 187 -14.38 -18.74 5.81
C GLY A 187 -13.27 -18.91 6.86
N VAL A 188 -12.16 -18.19 6.69
CA VAL A 188 -11.09 -18.14 7.71
C VAL A 188 -11.29 -16.88 8.56
N PRO A 189 -11.22 -16.99 9.90
CA PRO A 189 -11.29 -15.81 10.76
C PRO A 189 -10.22 -14.79 10.41
N ALA A 190 -10.58 -13.51 10.42
CA ALA A 190 -9.63 -12.42 10.18
C ALA A 190 -8.47 -12.51 11.15
N ARG A 191 -7.25 -12.42 10.62
CA ARG A 191 -6.01 -12.43 11.41
C ARG A 191 -5.77 -11.09 12.10
N ARG A 192 -6.38 -10.03 11.57
CA ARG A 192 -6.25 -8.65 12.06
C ARG A 192 -7.61 -7.97 12.08
N GLU A 193 -7.78 -7.05 13.00
CA GLU A 193 -9.03 -6.31 13.18
C GLU A 193 -9.39 -5.48 11.93
N ASN A 194 -8.38 -4.96 11.23
CA ASN A 194 -8.53 -4.16 10.02
C ASN A 194 -8.41 -4.96 8.71
N ASP A 195 -8.64 -6.27 8.75
CA ASP A 195 -8.77 -7.15 7.58
C ASP A 195 -10.25 -7.27 7.19
N PRO A 196 -10.69 -6.74 6.04
CA PRO A 196 -12.08 -6.82 5.60
C PRO A 196 -12.42 -8.16 4.93
N SER A 197 -11.43 -8.93 4.50
CA SER A 197 -11.58 -10.19 3.77
C SER A 197 -12.03 -11.34 4.67
N GLY A 198 -12.09 -12.55 4.16
CA GLY A 198 -12.61 -13.71 4.91
C GLY A 198 -14.11 -13.91 4.80
N LEU A 199 -14.86 -12.94 4.27
CA LEU A 199 -16.27 -13.06 3.94
C LEU A 199 -16.48 -13.64 2.54
N GLU A 200 -17.63 -14.30 2.32
CA GLU A 200 -18.03 -14.78 0.98
C GLU A 200 -17.98 -13.65 -0.05
N GLY A 201 -17.44 -13.95 -1.23
CA GLY A 201 -17.28 -13.00 -2.34
C GLY A 201 -15.88 -12.38 -2.45
N PHE A 202 -15.10 -12.31 -1.36
CA PHE A 202 -13.68 -12.02 -1.52
C PHE A 202 -12.96 -13.21 -2.18
N PRO A 203 -12.01 -12.98 -3.09
CA PRO A 203 -11.14 -14.05 -3.58
C PRO A 203 -10.20 -14.53 -2.46
N THR A 204 -9.65 -15.72 -2.62
CA THR A 204 -8.54 -16.18 -1.80
C THR A 204 -7.29 -15.33 -2.07
N TYR A 205 -6.35 -15.29 -1.12
CA TYR A 205 -5.07 -14.58 -1.35
C TYR A 205 -4.31 -15.17 -2.56
N ARG A 206 -4.41 -16.48 -2.76
CA ARG A 206 -3.82 -17.12 -3.95
C ARG A 206 -4.42 -16.58 -5.24
N GLU A 207 -5.75 -16.44 -5.34
CA GLU A 207 -6.39 -15.83 -6.50
C GLU A 207 -5.94 -14.37 -6.71
N MET A 208 -5.73 -13.59 -5.64
CA MET A 208 -5.20 -12.22 -5.75
C MET A 208 -3.80 -12.20 -6.38
N VAL A 209 -2.92 -13.12 -5.94
CA VAL A 209 -1.57 -13.27 -6.52
C VAL A 209 -1.65 -13.73 -7.98
N ASP A 210 -2.53 -14.68 -8.30
CA ASP A 210 -2.71 -15.17 -9.67
C ASP A 210 -3.25 -14.07 -10.60
N MET A 211 -4.19 -13.23 -10.14
CA MET A 211 -4.69 -12.07 -10.89
C MET A 211 -3.58 -11.05 -11.17
N TYR A 212 -2.74 -10.76 -10.19
CA TYR A 212 -1.60 -9.86 -10.36
C TYR A 212 -0.59 -10.42 -11.36
N SER A 213 -0.27 -11.72 -11.26
CA SER A 213 0.73 -12.36 -12.11
C SER A 213 0.29 -12.55 -13.57
N ALA A 214 -1.03 -12.48 -13.83
CA ALA A 214 -1.60 -12.62 -15.17
C ALA A 214 -1.58 -11.32 -15.98
N LYS A 215 -1.20 -10.21 -15.39
CA LYS A 215 -1.18 -8.85 -15.96
C LYS A 215 0.23 -8.32 -16.12
#